data_33efff41b314a27a0981568f44461a97
#
_entry.id   33efff41b314a27a0981568f44461a97
#
_cell.length_a   1.000
_cell.length_b   1.000
_cell.length_c   1.000
_cell.angle_alpha   90.00
_cell.angle_beta   90.00
_cell.angle_gamma   90.00
#
_symmetry.space_group_name_H-M   'P 1'
#
loop_
_entity.id
_entity.type
_entity.pdbx_description
1 polymer ?
#
loop_
_entity_poly.entity_id
_entity_poly.type
_entity_poly.pdbx_seq_one_letter_code
_entity_poly.pdbx_strand_id
1 'polypeptide(L)'
;MTTRREFVVGTTLAAGFAAAPDAWRLPAPRVDRIERIGLELYTVRSAMKADVPGTLARVAQIGYKEVEFAGYFGLEPVKVRALLDANGLTSPSVHTAIELLEGDFAAHAAAARTIGHETLIVPSLPTRSLTTLEAWTGIARRFNALGAKAHDVGLRFAFHNHAVEPMPLADGTRPFDVLLGETEARLVDFQMDLYWMIKAGGDPLAYFAKHPGRFT
;
A
#
# COMPACT_ATOMS: atom_id res chain seq x y z
N MET A 1 14.06 15.02 -53.02
CA MET A 1 14.57 15.06 -51.61
C MET A 1 14.59 16.49 -51.18
N THR A 2 13.55 16.94 -50.56
CA THR A 2 13.39 18.30 -50.00
C THR A 2 14.06 18.36 -48.64
N THR A 3 14.97 19.29 -48.46
CA THR A 3 15.76 19.46 -47.25
C THR A 3 14.96 20.23 -46.17
N ARG A 4 15.24 19.94 -44.91
CA ARG A 4 14.60 20.52 -43.69
C ARG A 4 14.61 22.06 -43.60
N ARG A 5 15.23 22.74 -44.54
CA ARG A 5 15.35 24.23 -44.56
C ARG A 5 14.28 24.96 -45.37
N GLU A 6 13.49 24.25 -46.18
CA GLU A 6 12.50 24.91 -47.04
C GLU A 6 11.10 25.01 -46.42
N PHE A 7 10.92 24.57 -45.19
CA PHE A 7 9.62 24.59 -44.50
C PHE A 7 9.39 25.82 -43.60
N VAL A 8 10.32 26.78 -43.58
CA VAL A 8 10.27 27.96 -42.66
C VAL A 8 10.06 29.30 -43.36
N VAL A 9 9.79 29.31 -44.66
CA VAL A 9 9.53 30.60 -45.38
C VAL A 9 8.20 30.49 -46.11
N GLY A 10 7.14 30.96 -45.47
CA GLY A 10 5.88 31.21 -46.16
C GLY A 10 4.67 31.01 -45.29
N THR A 11 4.31 31.99 -44.53
CA THR A 11 2.98 32.63 -44.44
C THR A 11 2.84 33.34 -43.10
N THR A 12 3.18 34.59 -43.05
CA THR A 12 2.64 35.55 -42.08
C THR A 12 1.20 35.87 -42.50
N LEU A 13 0.26 35.04 -42.02
CA LEU A 13 -1.13 35.44 -41.90
C LEU A 13 -1.32 35.93 -40.46
N ALA A 14 -1.37 37.23 -40.28
CA ALA A 14 -1.84 37.86 -39.06
C ALA A 14 -3.33 37.54 -38.88
N ALA A 15 -3.66 36.40 -38.31
CA ALA A 15 -4.98 36.14 -37.79
C ALA A 15 -5.07 36.77 -36.41
N GLY A 16 -5.79 37.89 -36.32
CA GLY A 16 -6.15 38.48 -35.03
C GLY A 16 -6.89 37.42 -34.19
N PHE A 17 -6.23 36.90 -33.15
CA PHE A 17 -6.90 36.15 -32.10
C PHE A 17 -7.77 37.15 -31.34
N ALA A 18 -9.05 37.24 -31.68
CA ALA A 18 -10.05 37.78 -30.76
C ALA A 18 -9.97 36.97 -29.49
N ALA A 19 -9.64 37.61 -28.38
CA ALA A 19 -9.65 36.99 -27.06
C ALA A 19 -11.07 36.41 -26.83
N ALA A 20 -11.18 35.11 -26.83
CA ALA A 20 -12.43 34.48 -26.45
C ALA A 20 -12.72 34.88 -24.98
N PRO A 21 -13.97 35.28 -24.68
CA PRO A 21 -14.32 35.65 -23.31
C PRO A 21 -14.05 34.49 -22.38
N ASP A 22 -13.52 34.76 -21.17
CA ASP A 22 -13.16 33.77 -20.12
C ASP A 22 -14.30 32.82 -19.69
N ALA A 23 -15.53 33.06 -20.18
CA ALA A 23 -16.70 32.25 -19.93
C ALA A 23 -16.63 30.78 -20.48
N TRP A 24 -15.64 30.46 -21.33
CA TRP A 24 -15.46 29.13 -21.90
C TRP A 24 -14.31 28.32 -21.28
N ARG A 25 -13.61 28.89 -20.29
CA ARG A 25 -12.66 28.12 -19.49
C ARG A 25 -13.44 27.32 -18.48
N LEU A 26 -13.83 26.09 -18.83
CA LEU A 26 -14.20 25.13 -17.83
C LEU A 26 -13.06 25.04 -16.82
N PRO A 27 -13.33 25.16 -15.51
CA PRO A 27 -12.29 24.94 -14.53
C PRO A 27 -11.68 23.58 -14.82
N ALA A 28 -10.35 23.53 -14.94
CA ALA A 28 -9.66 22.26 -15.06
C ALA A 28 -10.13 21.36 -13.91
N PRO A 29 -10.50 20.11 -14.18
CA PRO A 29 -10.91 19.23 -13.10
C PRO A 29 -9.83 19.29 -12.02
N ARG A 30 -10.20 19.63 -10.79
CA ARG A 30 -9.33 19.50 -9.64
C ARG A 30 -9.00 18.01 -9.56
N VAL A 31 -7.85 17.64 -10.05
CA VAL A 31 -7.26 16.35 -9.71
C VAL A 31 -6.85 16.52 -8.27
N ASP A 32 -7.59 15.91 -7.35
CA ASP A 32 -7.18 15.86 -5.95
C ASP A 32 -5.80 15.19 -5.94
N ARG A 33 -4.78 16.01 -5.65
CA ARG A 33 -3.42 15.48 -5.57
C ARG A 33 -3.31 14.68 -4.28
N ILE A 34 -2.73 13.50 -4.38
CA ILE A 34 -2.28 12.75 -3.21
C ILE A 34 -1.18 13.60 -2.56
N GLU A 35 -1.48 14.21 -1.42
CA GLU A 35 -0.55 15.11 -0.72
C GLU A 35 0.52 14.35 0.06
N ARG A 36 0.21 13.14 0.50
CA ARG A 36 1.11 12.27 1.26
C ARG A 36 1.39 11.01 0.47
N ILE A 37 2.65 10.84 0.10
CA ILE A 37 3.14 9.62 -0.55
C ILE A 37 4.07 8.94 0.44
N GLY A 38 3.77 7.70 0.78
CA GLY A 38 4.59 6.84 1.61
C GLY A 38 5.55 5.98 0.79
N LEU A 39 6.62 5.51 1.43
CA LEU A 39 7.54 4.52 0.89
C LEU A 39 7.51 3.26 1.77
N GLU A 40 7.16 2.13 1.19
CA GLU A 40 7.33 0.83 1.82
C GLU A 40 8.82 0.45 1.82
N LEU A 41 9.39 0.23 3.01
CA LEU A 41 10.83 0.10 3.23
C LEU A 41 11.43 -1.23 2.74
N TYR A 42 10.60 -2.21 2.40
CA TYR A 42 11.06 -3.42 1.72
C TYR A 42 11.63 -3.09 0.33
N THR A 43 11.13 -2.05 -0.32
CA THR A 43 11.65 -1.52 -1.59
C THR A 43 13.13 -1.18 -1.48
N VAL A 44 13.55 -0.64 -0.36
CA VAL A 44 14.95 -0.26 -0.05
C VAL A 44 15.59 -1.17 1.01
N ARG A 45 15.10 -2.39 1.18
CA ARG A 45 15.51 -3.35 2.22
C ARG A 45 17.01 -3.61 2.31
N SER A 46 17.72 -3.57 1.18
CA SER A 46 19.18 -3.76 1.18
C SER A 46 19.90 -2.59 1.84
N ALA A 47 19.47 -1.36 1.57
CA ALA A 47 19.99 -0.17 2.23
C ALA A 47 19.59 -0.14 3.71
N MET A 48 18.35 -0.49 4.04
CA MET A 48 17.88 -0.60 5.43
C MET A 48 18.68 -1.63 6.24
N LYS A 49 19.02 -2.78 5.67
CA LYS A 49 19.86 -3.78 6.32
C LYS A 49 21.30 -3.29 6.57
N ALA A 50 21.82 -2.43 5.71
CA ALA A 50 23.17 -1.89 5.83
C ALA A 50 23.23 -0.72 6.81
N ASP A 51 22.28 0.22 6.74
CA ASP A 51 22.25 1.45 7.54
C ASP A 51 20.82 1.98 7.66
N VAL A 52 20.13 1.66 8.75
CA VAL A 52 18.76 2.14 9.00
C VAL A 52 18.72 3.67 9.16
N PRO A 53 19.56 4.31 10.02
CA PRO A 53 19.52 5.76 10.21
C PRO A 53 19.78 6.53 8.91
N GLY A 54 20.84 6.18 8.18
CA GLY A 54 21.20 6.87 6.94
C GLY A 54 20.17 6.67 5.83
N THR A 55 19.54 5.49 5.77
CA THR A 55 18.47 5.23 4.77
C THR A 55 17.23 6.05 5.08
N LEU A 56 16.77 6.11 6.33
CA LEU A 56 15.62 6.94 6.71
C LEU A 56 15.88 8.43 6.45
N ALA A 57 17.08 8.92 6.79
CA ALA A 57 17.47 10.29 6.49
C ALA A 57 17.42 10.57 4.98
N ARG A 58 17.91 9.65 4.16
CA ARG A 58 17.87 9.77 2.69
C ARG A 58 16.45 9.77 2.14
N VAL A 59 15.58 8.90 2.65
CA VAL A 59 14.16 8.85 2.28
C VAL A 59 13.47 10.17 2.58
N ALA A 60 13.71 10.75 3.76
CA ALA A 60 13.19 12.06 4.14
C ALA A 60 13.73 13.20 3.25
N GLN A 61 15.05 13.17 2.92
CA GLN A 61 15.68 14.16 2.02
C GLN A 61 15.10 14.14 0.60
N ILE A 62 14.69 12.96 0.10
CA ILE A 62 14.03 12.82 -1.20
C ILE A 62 12.66 13.51 -1.19
N GLY A 63 12.03 13.63 -0.01
CA GLY A 63 10.77 14.35 0.16
C GLY A 63 9.62 13.49 0.69
N TYR A 64 9.82 12.20 0.92
CA TYR A 64 8.83 11.35 1.57
C TYR A 64 8.49 11.86 2.97
N LYS A 65 7.24 11.73 3.36
CA LYS A 65 6.76 12.10 4.70
C LYS A 65 6.29 10.89 5.49
N GLU A 66 5.99 9.81 4.80
CA GLU A 66 5.51 8.58 5.39
C GLU A 66 6.36 7.40 4.91
N VAL A 67 6.52 6.42 5.79
CA VAL A 67 7.15 5.14 5.47
C VAL A 67 6.33 4.00 6.05
N GLU A 68 6.38 2.84 5.41
CA GLU A 68 5.85 1.61 5.96
C GLU A 68 7.00 0.68 6.30
N PHE A 69 7.06 0.21 7.53
CA PHE A 69 8.12 -0.70 7.95
C PHE A 69 7.86 -2.14 7.50
N ALA A 70 8.92 -2.82 7.06
CA ALA A 70 8.96 -4.25 6.77
C ALA A 70 9.78 -4.96 7.86
N GLY A 71 9.25 -5.00 9.09
CA GLY A 71 9.97 -5.34 10.29
C GLY A 71 10.91 -4.20 10.73
N TYR A 72 11.51 -4.35 11.91
CA TYR A 72 12.27 -3.25 12.55
C TYR A 72 13.79 -3.34 12.37
N PHE A 73 14.28 -4.24 11.53
CA PHE A 73 15.72 -4.41 11.22
C PHE A 73 16.60 -4.60 12.47
N GLY A 74 16.05 -5.25 13.51
CA GLY A 74 16.75 -5.50 14.78
C GLY A 74 16.80 -4.30 15.73
N LEU A 75 16.08 -3.23 15.45
CA LEU A 75 16.01 -2.08 16.34
C LEU A 75 14.85 -2.20 17.33
N GLU A 76 15.09 -1.69 18.54
CA GLU A 76 14.04 -1.53 19.55
C GLU A 76 13.03 -0.43 19.12
N PRO A 77 11.73 -0.60 19.46
CA PRO A 77 10.67 0.32 19.05
C PRO A 77 10.94 1.79 19.40
N VAL A 78 11.48 2.07 20.58
CA VAL A 78 11.85 3.42 21.01
C VAL A 78 12.91 4.04 20.09
N LYS A 79 13.87 3.23 19.64
CA LYS A 79 14.90 3.69 18.70
C LYS A 79 14.32 4.00 17.32
N VAL A 80 13.38 3.16 16.84
CA VAL A 80 12.65 3.39 15.59
C VAL A 80 11.89 4.71 15.66
N ARG A 81 11.14 4.94 16.74
CA ARG A 81 10.40 6.19 16.96
C ARG A 81 11.33 7.39 16.92
N ALA A 82 12.45 7.35 17.64
CA ALA A 82 13.42 8.44 17.67
C ALA A 82 14.01 8.75 16.29
N LEU A 83 14.25 7.72 15.46
CA LEU A 83 14.73 7.92 14.10
C LEU A 83 13.69 8.55 13.19
N LEU A 84 12.42 8.17 13.33
CA LEU A 84 11.32 8.80 12.60
C LEU A 84 11.19 10.28 12.98
N ASP A 85 11.20 10.60 14.28
CA ASP A 85 11.13 11.98 14.78
C ASP A 85 12.28 12.85 14.27
N ALA A 86 13.51 12.32 14.33
CA ALA A 86 14.70 13.03 13.87
C ALA A 86 14.66 13.39 12.37
N ASN A 87 13.88 12.64 11.58
CA ASN A 87 13.77 12.84 10.13
C ASN A 87 12.42 13.45 9.70
N GLY A 88 11.52 13.77 10.64
CA GLY A 88 10.19 14.30 10.33
C GLY A 88 9.34 13.31 9.52
N LEU A 89 9.54 12.01 9.75
CA LEU A 89 8.79 10.92 9.12
C LEU A 89 7.70 10.40 10.06
N THR A 90 6.58 9.94 9.49
CA THR A 90 5.58 9.12 10.16
C THR A 90 5.58 7.71 9.60
N SER A 91 5.06 6.76 10.36
CA SER A 91 4.90 5.38 9.88
C SER A 91 3.54 4.85 10.34
N PRO A 92 2.51 4.97 9.49
CA PRO A 92 1.15 4.55 9.86
C PRO A 92 0.99 3.03 9.93
N SER A 93 1.87 2.27 9.31
CA SER A 93 1.72 0.82 9.21
C SER A 93 3.05 0.07 9.26
N VAL A 94 2.96 -1.23 9.55
CA VAL A 94 4.09 -2.14 9.55
C VAL A 94 3.70 -3.52 9.02
N HIS A 95 4.55 -4.07 8.15
CA HIS A 95 4.47 -5.46 7.72
C HIS A 95 5.03 -6.39 8.81
N THR A 96 4.19 -7.31 9.28
CA THR A 96 4.53 -8.31 10.31
C THR A 96 4.02 -9.68 9.87
N ALA A 97 4.89 -10.69 9.90
CA ALA A 97 4.49 -12.06 9.54
C ALA A 97 3.37 -12.57 10.46
N ILE A 98 2.44 -13.34 9.91
CA ILE A 98 1.28 -13.85 10.64
C ILE A 98 1.70 -14.70 11.85
N GLU A 99 2.75 -15.49 11.70
CA GLU A 99 3.27 -16.36 12.77
C GLU A 99 3.79 -15.54 13.97
N LEU A 100 4.36 -14.36 13.72
CA LEU A 100 4.83 -13.47 14.77
C LEU A 100 3.65 -12.85 15.53
N LEU A 101 2.61 -12.40 14.80
CA LEU A 101 1.39 -11.87 15.41
C LEU A 101 0.63 -12.93 16.22
N GLU A 102 0.61 -14.17 15.77
CA GLU A 102 0.00 -15.27 16.50
C GLU A 102 0.82 -15.68 17.72
N GLY A 103 2.15 -15.62 17.64
CA GLY A 103 3.06 -15.99 18.71
C GLY A 103 3.04 -15.01 19.89
N ASP A 104 3.17 -13.71 19.62
CA ASP A 104 3.15 -12.66 20.66
C ASP A 104 2.51 -11.37 20.15
N PHE A 105 1.20 -11.38 20.03
CA PHE A 105 0.43 -10.22 19.62
C PHE A 105 0.66 -9.00 20.52
N ALA A 106 0.77 -9.22 21.83
CA ALA A 106 0.89 -8.12 22.80
C ALA A 106 2.19 -7.33 22.60
N ALA A 107 3.32 -8.01 22.36
CA ALA A 107 4.58 -7.36 22.08
C ALA A 107 4.52 -6.54 20.77
N HIS A 108 3.93 -7.08 19.70
CA HIS A 108 3.78 -6.38 18.42
C HIS A 108 2.85 -5.17 18.53
N ALA A 109 1.76 -5.28 19.26
CA ALA A 109 0.85 -4.17 19.53
C ALA A 109 1.51 -3.06 20.38
N ALA A 110 2.32 -3.43 21.37
CA ALA A 110 3.08 -2.47 22.18
C ALA A 110 4.13 -1.74 21.33
N ALA A 111 4.86 -2.46 20.47
CA ALA A 111 5.82 -1.87 19.53
C ALA A 111 5.13 -0.91 18.55
N ALA A 112 4.00 -1.32 17.97
CA ALA A 112 3.21 -0.49 17.08
C ALA A 112 2.81 0.85 17.74
N ARG A 113 2.28 0.80 18.96
CA ARG A 113 1.92 2.00 19.72
C ARG A 113 3.11 2.89 20.03
N THR A 114 4.26 2.31 20.41
CA THR A 114 5.48 3.06 20.70
C THR A 114 5.99 3.81 19.48
N ILE A 115 5.91 3.19 18.30
CA ILE A 115 6.38 3.78 17.05
C ILE A 115 5.33 4.74 16.45
N GLY A 116 4.05 4.54 16.76
CA GLY A 116 2.95 5.32 16.21
C GLY A 116 2.32 4.67 14.98
N HIS A 117 2.43 3.35 14.83
CA HIS A 117 1.68 2.62 13.80
C HIS A 117 0.20 2.53 14.20
N GLU A 118 -0.66 2.64 13.21
CA GLU A 118 -2.11 2.49 13.34
C GLU A 118 -2.57 1.11 12.84
N THR A 119 -1.82 0.51 11.92
CA THR A 119 -2.19 -0.74 11.25
C THR A 119 -1.07 -1.78 11.29
N LEU A 120 -1.41 -2.99 11.71
CA LEU A 120 -0.59 -4.19 11.58
C LEU A 120 -0.98 -4.91 10.27
N ILE A 121 -0.03 -5.14 9.37
CA ILE A 121 -0.31 -5.71 8.06
C ILE A 121 0.43 -7.04 7.92
N VAL A 122 -0.30 -8.10 7.56
CA VAL A 122 0.33 -9.36 7.14
C VAL A 122 0.74 -9.23 5.67
N PRO A 123 2.05 -9.24 5.35
CA PRO A 123 2.52 -8.96 3.99
C PRO A 123 2.45 -10.15 3.05
N SER A 124 2.42 -11.37 3.58
CA SER A 124 2.44 -12.60 2.76
C SER A 124 2.03 -13.81 3.57
N LEU A 125 1.68 -14.87 2.87
CA LEU A 125 1.28 -16.16 3.43
C LEU A 125 2.11 -17.29 2.80
N PRO A 126 2.23 -18.47 3.46
CA PRO A 126 2.88 -19.65 2.89
C PRO A 126 2.00 -20.31 1.82
N THR A 127 1.77 -19.62 0.71
CA THR A 127 0.76 -19.96 -0.30
C THR A 127 0.95 -21.33 -0.97
N ARG A 128 2.16 -21.91 -0.92
CA ARG A 128 2.42 -23.25 -1.47
C ARG A 128 1.56 -24.35 -0.85
N SER A 129 1.14 -24.19 0.40
CA SER A 129 0.26 -25.12 1.11
C SER A 129 -1.22 -24.75 1.06
N LEU A 130 -1.56 -23.56 0.53
CA LEU A 130 -2.91 -23.05 0.47
C LEU A 130 -3.54 -23.33 -0.89
N THR A 131 -3.87 -24.60 -1.16
CA THR A 131 -4.32 -25.08 -2.46
C THR A 131 -5.83 -25.36 -2.55
N THR A 132 -6.57 -25.19 -1.44
CA THR A 132 -8.00 -25.49 -1.35
C THR A 132 -8.79 -24.32 -0.77
N LEU A 133 -10.09 -24.26 -1.08
CA LEU A 133 -11.03 -23.31 -0.48
C LEU A 133 -10.98 -23.38 1.06
N GLU A 134 -10.96 -24.59 1.62
CA GLU A 134 -10.94 -24.77 3.08
C GLU A 134 -9.69 -24.18 3.73
N ALA A 135 -8.51 -24.32 3.10
CA ALA A 135 -7.28 -23.72 3.57
C ALA A 135 -7.38 -22.20 3.62
N TRP A 136 -7.93 -21.55 2.59
CA TRP A 136 -8.13 -20.11 2.54
C TRP A 136 -9.20 -19.61 3.52
N THR A 137 -10.29 -20.35 3.69
CA THR A 137 -11.29 -20.09 4.76
C THR A 137 -10.63 -20.19 6.14
N GLY A 138 -9.69 -21.12 6.32
CA GLY A 138 -8.86 -21.21 7.52
C GLY A 138 -8.04 -19.95 7.77
N ILE A 139 -7.44 -19.38 6.73
CA ILE A 139 -6.71 -18.09 6.82
C ILE A 139 -7.67 -16.95 7.19
N ALA A 140 -8.85 -16.87 6.56
CA ALA A 140 -9.82 -15.83 6.90
C ALA A 140 -10.24 -15.85 8.37
N ARG A 141 -10.42 -17.05 8.96
CA ARG A 141 -10.68 -17.20 10.41
C ARG A 141 -9.52 -16.69 11.28
N ARG A 142 -8.27 -16.98 10.89
CA ARG A 142 -7.07 -16.45 11.58
C ARG A 142 -7.01 -14.92 11.48
N PHE A 143 -7.32 -14.35 10.33
CA PHE A 143 -7.38 -12.91 10.14
C PHE A 143 -8.46 -12.26 11.00
N ASN A 144 -9.66 -12.83 11.08
CA ASN A 144 -10.71 -12.34 11.97
C ASN A 144 -10.26 -12.34 13.43
N ALA A 145 -9.58 -13.42 13.88
CA ALA A 145 -9.07 -13.51 15.25
C ALA A 145 -7.97 -12.45 15.52
N LEU A 146 -7.04 -12.21 14.59
CA LEU A 146 -6.02 -11.17 14.73
C LEU A 146 -6.63 -9.77 14.64
N GLY A 147 -7.60 -9.57 13.75
CA GLY A 147 -8.34 -8.31 13.60
C GLY A 147 -9.10 -7.95 14.88
N ALA A 148 -9.75 -8.93 15.53
CA ALA A 148 -10.39 -8.71 16.82
C ALA A 148 -9.39 -8.26 17.88
N LYS A 149 -8.24 -8.95 18.03
CA LYS A 149 -7.17 -8.54 18.96
C LYS A 149 -6.65 -7.13 18.67
N ALA A 150 -6.49 -6.77 17.38
CA ALA A 150 -6.04 -5.44 16.99
C ALA A 150 -7.08 -4.38 17.37
N HIS A 151 -8.34 -4.62 17.05
CA HIS A 151 -9.45 -3.75 17.39
C HIS A 151 -9.56 -3.51 18.91
N ASP A 152 -9.43 -4.55 19.73
CA ASP A 152 -9.51 -4.47 21.19
C ASP A 152 -8.43 -3.55 21.81
N VAL A 153 -7.33 -3.34 21.11
CA VAL A 153 -6.23 -2.47 21.54
C VAL A 153 -6.13 -1.16 20.74
N GLY A 154 -7.15 -0.84 19.95
CA GLY A 154 -7.22 0.41 19.16
C GLY A 154 -6.30 0.44 17.93
N LEU A 155 -5.92 -0.73 17.43
CA LEU A 155 -5.17 -0.88 16.16
C LEU A 155 -6.08 -1.44 15.07
N ARG A 156 -5.67 -1.24 13.81
CA ARG A 156 -6.25 -1.89 12.64
C ARG A 156 -5.42 -3.11 12.27
N PHE A 157 -6.06 -4.04 11.58
CA PHE A 157 -5.41 -5.21 10.99
C PHE A 157 -5.70 -5.25 9.49
N ALA A 158 -4.69 -5.51 8.68
CA ALA A 158 -4.86 -5.64 7.24
C ALA A 158 -4.03 -6.78 6.66
N PHE A 159 -4.40 -7.17 5.44
CA PHE A 159 -3.65 -8.12 4.61
C PHE A 159 -3.21 -7.45 3.31
N HIS A 160 -1.94 -7.62 2.94
CA HIS A 160 -1.36 -7.18 1.68
C HIS A 160 -1.32 -8.33 0.68
N ASN A 161 -1.91 -8.14 -0.51
CA ASN A 161 -1.95 -9.18 -1.53
C ASN A 161 -0.70 -9.23 -2.41
N HIS A 162 -0.46 -10.42 -2.94
CA HIS A 162 0.43 -10.64 -4.08
C HIS A 162 -0.35 -11.20 -5.29
N ALA A 163 0.37 -11.74 -6.28
CA ALA A 163 -0.27 -12.27 -7.48
C ALA A 163 -1.04 -13.59 -7.25
N VAL A 164 -0.73 -14.33 -6.17
CA VAL A 164 -1.30 -15.66 -5.94
C VAL A 164 -2.77 -15.57 -5.53
N GLU A 165 -3.12 -14.60 -4.69
CA GLU A 165 -4.46 -14.50 -4.11
C GLU A 165 -5.54 -14.16 -5.16
N PRO A 166 -5.30 -13.30 -6.15
CA PRO A 166 -6.28 -13.06 -7.23
C PRO A 166 -6.34 -14.18 -8.28
N MET A 167 -5.34 -15.08 -8.33
CA MET A 167 -5.36 -16.20 -9.29
C MET A 167 -6.32 -17.30 -8.83
N PRO A 168 -7.05 -17.97 -9.78
CA PRO A 168 -7.96 -19.03 -9.42
C PRO A 168 -7.23 -20.30 -8.99
N LEU A 169 -7.78 -20.99 -8.00
CA LEU A 169 -7.45 -22.36 -7.64
C LEU A 169 -7.91 -23.33 -8.74
N ALA A 170 -7.62 -24.62 -8.58
CA ALA A 170 -8.01 -25.66 -9.55
C ALA A 170 -9.53 -25.77 -9.76
N ASP A 171 -10.32 -25.42 -8.77
CA ASP A 171 -11.79 -25.40 -8.81
C ASP A 171 -12.38 -24.07 -9.31
N GLY A 172 -11.54 -23.13 -9.71
CA GLY A 172 -11.94 -21.80 -10.18
C GLY A 172 -12.12 -20.75 -9.07
N THR A 173 -12.10 -21.14 -7.81
CA THR A 173 -12.20 -20.24 -6.66
C THR A 173 -10.99 -19.29 -6.61
N ARG A 174 -11.23 -18.01 -6.36
CA ARG A 174 -10.15 -17.03 -6.17
C ARG A 174 -9.92 -16.79 -4.68
N PRO A 175 -8.73 -17.07 -4.17
CA PRO A 175 -8.40 -16.85 -2.75
C PRO A 175 -8.70 -15.43 -2.25
N PHE A 176 -8.46 -14.41 -3.07
CA PHE A 176 -8.73 -13.03 -2.69
C PHE A 176 -10.23 -12.78 -2.46
N ASP A 177 -11.10 -13.38 -3.28
CA ASP A 177 -12.57 -13.30 -3.08
C ASP A 177 -12.97 -14.04 -1.80
N VAL A 178 -12.35 -15.18 -1.50
CA VAL A 178 -12.60 -15.92 -0.24
C VAL A 178 -12.22 -15.07 0.97
N LEU A 179 -11.02 -14.47 0.96
CA LEU A 179 -10.58 -13.61 2.06
C LEU A 179 -11.52 -12.41 2.25
N LEU A 180 -11.92 -11.74 1.16
CA LEU A 180 -12.86 -10.61 1.24
C LEU A 180 -14.25 -11.04 1.75
N GLY A 181 -14.73 -12.22 1.36
CA GLY A 181 -16.05 -12.74 1.72
C GLY A 181 -16.14 -13.30 3.14
N GLU A 182 -15.07 -13.98 3.60
CA GLU A 182 -15.05 -14.71 4.88
C GLU A 182 -14.47 -13.88 6.04
N THR A 183 -13.91 -12.69 5.75
CA THR A 183 -13.42 -11.80 6.81
C THR A 183 -14.43 -10.73 7.17
N GLU A 184 -14.50 -10.42 8.47
CA GLU A 184 -15.39 -9.37 9.00
C GLU A 184 -14.87 -7.99 8.60
N ALA A 185 -15.70 -7.21 7.88
CA ALA A 185 -15.32 -5.90 7.35
C ALA A 185 -14.89 -4.89 8.41
N ARG A 186 -15.36 -5.03 9.65
CA ARG A 186 -14.98 -4.17 10.78
C ARG A 186 -13.64 -4.54 11.41
N LEU A 187 -13.10 -5.74 11.10
CA LEU A 187 -11.92 -6.29 11.74
C LEU A 187 -10.72 -6.40 10.81
N VAL A 188 -10.96 -6.60 9.50
CA VAL A 188 -9.91 -6.91 8.54
C VAL A 188 -10.02 -5.97 7.35
N ASP A 189 -8.98 -5.22 7.11
CA ASP A 189 -8.80 -4.40 5.91
C ASP A 189 -7.87 -5.09 4.91
N PHE A 190 -7.80 -4.54 3.71
CA PHE A 190 -6.91 -5.02 2.66
C PHE A 190 -6.05 -3.87 2.14
N GLN A 191 -4.74 -4.03 2.24
CA GLN A 191 -3.79 -3.16 1.53
C GLN A 191 -3.60 -3.75 0.13
N MET A 192 -4.32 -3.17 -0.86
CA MET A 192 -4.24 -3.69 -2.22
C MET A 192 -2.94 -3.27 -2.89
N ASP A 193 -2.11 -4.25 -3.22
CA ASP A 193 -1.00 -4.04 -4.15
C ASP A 193 -1.54 -4.08 -5.60
N LEU A 194 -1.61 -2.90 -6.20
CA LEU A 194 -2.14 -2.71 -7.56
C LEU A 194 -1.31 -3.42 -8.62
N TYR A 195 0.03 -3.43 -8.46
CA TYR A 195 0.91 -4.10 -9.40
C TYR A 195 0.66 -5.61 -9.42
N TRP A 196 0.61 -6.24 -8.24
CA TRP A 196 0.38 -7.68 -8.15
C TRP A 196 -1.04 -8.07 -8.58
N MET A 197 -2.04 -7.25 -8.24
CA MET A 197 -3.43 -7.47 -8.67
C MET A 197 -3.53 -7.47 -10.20
N ILE A 198 -3.00 -6.44 -10.87
CA ILE A 198 -3.02 -6.31 -12.33
C ILE A 198 -2.17 -7.42 -12.99
N LYS A 199 -1.01 -7.73 -12.43
CA LYS A 199 -0.13 -8.80 -12.93
C LYS A 199 -0.80 -10.18 -12.89
N ALA A 200 -1.69 -10.42 -11.94
CA ALA A 200 -2.50 -11.63 -11.83
C ALA A 200 -3.73 -11.63 -12.77
N GLY A 201 -3.94 -10.57 -13.55
CA GLY A 201 -5.10 -10.41 -14.42
C GLY A 201 -6.36 -9.95 -13.70
N GLY A 202 -6.25 -9.46 -12.46
CA GLY A 202 -7.35 -8.87 -11.71
C GLY A 202 -7.60 -7.41 -12.09
N ASP A 203 -8.78 -6.90 -11.75
CA ASP A 203 -9.18 -5.51 -11.95
C ASP A 203 -9.36 -4.81 -10.59
N PRO A 204 -8.40 -3.97 -10.16
CA PRO A 204 -8.49 -3.25 -8.89
C PRO A 204 -9.75 -2.38 -8.78
N LEU A 205 -10.18 -1.74 -9.87
CA LEU A 205 -11.33 -0.84 -9.86
C LEU A 205 -12.64 -1.62 -9.63
N ALA A 206 -12.75 -2.81 -10.21
CA ALA A 206 -13.88 -3.71 -9.95
C ALA A 206 -13.93 -4.15 -8.48
N TYR A 207 -12.77 -4.44 -7.87
CA TYR A 207 -12.69 -4.78 -6.45
C TYR A 207 -13.07 -3.60 -5.56
N PHE A 208 -12.59 -2.39 -5.84
CA PHE A 208 -12.96 -1.19 -5.08
C PHE A 208 -14.47 -0.91 -5.16
N ALA A 209 -15.06 -1.05 -6.34
CA ALA A 209 -16.49 -0.86 -6.52
C ALA A 209 -17.34 -1.93 -5.79
N LYS A 210 -16.89 -3.18 -5.81
CA LYS A 210 -17.60 -4.32 -5.19
C LYS A 210 -17.49 -4.33 -3.66
N HIS A 211 -16.38 -3.85 -3.12
CA HIS A 211 -16.06 -3.92 -1.69
C HIS A 211 -15.67 -2.54 -1.12
N PRO A 212 -16.58 -1.54 -1.14
CA PRO A 212 -16.28 -0.21 -0.65
C PRO A 212 -15.91 -0.24 0.85
N GLY A 213 -14.87 0.54 1.21
CA GLY A 213 -14.42 0.63 2.61
C GLY A 213 -13.58 -0.54 3.12
N ARG A 214 -13.25 -1.53 2.26
CA ARG A 214 -12.41 -2.67 2.64
C ARG A 214 -10.93 -2.46 2.36
N PHE A 215 -10.58 -1.42 1.62
CA PHE A 215 -9.21 -1.15 1.20
C PHE A 215 -8.64 0.07 1.93
N THR A 216 -7.34 -0.02 2.29
CA THR A 216 -6.59 0.98 3.05
C THR A 216 -5.31 1.35 2.33
#